data_fbc1fcec9333b503cc02b1fe1b6319b3
#
_entry.id   fbc1fcec9333b503cc02b1fe1b6319b3
#
_cell.length_a   1.000
_cell.length_b   1.000
_cell.length_c   1.000
_cell.angle_alpha   90.00
_cell.angle_beta   90.00
_cell.angle_gamma   90.00
#
_symmetry.space_group_name_H-M   'P 1'
#
loop_
_entity.id
_entity.type
_entity.pdbx_description
1 polymer ?
#
loop_
_entity_poly.entity_id
_entity_poly.type
_entity_poly.pdbx_seq_one_letter_code
_entity_poly.pdbx_strand_id
1 'polypeptide(L)'
;MYGDMVLIIDEIHRMNKDKQDLLLPYIENGTIILIGLTTSNPYHKINPAIRSRCQIFELHELTKDDIVKGLKKALEDFKDIKIDEETLDYIATLSSGDMRFALNLLEVAYYSSDNNINIEEIKKINSKPVFFHDKDGDGHYDVLSALQKSIRGSDVDASLHYLARLIEAEDLDSIYRRLSVIAYEDIGMANPGIGPRVMAAIHASELVGLPEARIPLGQIVVEMALSPKSNSSHLALDAAINDIRRGNTGNVPDNIKTTSPDYLYPHNYPNDWVKQNYMPKNLIGKKYYIPKDNKVEKSLNKLHEEMRSEKWK
;
A
#
# COMPACT_ATOMS: atom_id res chain seq x y z
N MET A 1 46.97 13.86 -0.29
CA MET A 1 45.72 13.65 -1.03
C MET A 1 45.07 12.42 -0.44
N TYR A 2 44.02 12.54 0.30
CA TYR A 2 43.18 11.39 0.65
C TYR A 2 42.42 11.06 -0.62
N GLY A 3 42.49 9.80 -1.06
CA GLY A 3 41.69 9.34 -2.20
C GLY A 3 40.18 9.48 -1.91
N ASP A 4 39.40 9.57 -2.98
CA ASP A 4 37.96 9.66 -2.89
C ASP A 4 37.38 8.48 -2.08
N MET A 5 36.62 8.79 -1.02
CA MET A 5 35.99 7.76 -0.20
C MET A 5 34.68 7.34 -0.87
N VAL A 6 34.52 6.04 -1.11
CA VAL A 6 33.23 5.49 -1.56
C VAL A 6 32.41 5.10 -0.34
N LEU A 7 31.26 5.73 -0.17
CA LEU A 7 30.30 5.43 0.90
C LEU A 7 29.11 4.67 0.31
N ILE A 8 28.98 3.39 0.70
CA ILE A 8 27.86 2.54 0.29
C ILE A 8 26.87 2.49 1.43
N ILE A 9 25.62 2.89 1.19
CA ILE A 9 24.54 2.86 2.17
C ILE A 9 23.44 1.96 1.63
N ASP A 10 23.27 0.80 2.26
CA ASP A 10 22.14 -0.08 2.00
C ASP A 10 20.88 0.45 2.69
N GLU A 11 19.71 0.27 2.04
CA GLU A 11 18.41 0.74 2.53
C GLU A 11 18.43 2.23 2.95
N ILE A 12 19.05 3.09 2.14
CA ILE A 12 19.23 4.53 2.43
C ILE A 12 17.89 5.23 2.76
N HIS A 13 16.76 4.72 2.27
CA HIS A 13 15.43 5.25 2.56
C HIS A 13 15.01 5.10 4.03
N ARG A 14 15.68 4.26 4.82
CA ARG A 14 15.46 4.13 6.28
C ARG A 14 16.07 5.28 7.07
N MET A 15 16.98 6.03 6.46
CA MET A 15 17.49 7.27 7.05
C MET A 15 16.41 8.35 6.96
N ASN A 16 16.13 9.05 8.09
CA ASN A 16 15.27 10.22 8.04
C ASN A 16 15.94 11.35 7.22
N LYS A 17 15.13 12.34 6.79
CA LYS A 17 15.61 13.42 5.91
C LYS A 17 16.78 14.20 6.52
N ASP A 18 16.75 14.46 7.83
CA ASP A 18 17.79 15.21 8.54
C ASP A 18 19.14 14.48 8.49
N LYS A 19 19.12 13.14 8.62
CA LYS A 19 20.33 12.31 8.47
C LYS A 19 20.84 12.26 7.04
N GLN A 20 19.91 12.24 6.07
CA GLN A 20 20.27 12.32 4.66
C GLN A 20 20.92 13.68 4.34
N ASP A 21 20.45 14.79 4.94
CA ASP A 21 21.01 16.12 4.75
C ASP A 21 22.46 16.25 5.23
N LEU A 22 22.85 15.48 6.26
CA LEU A 22 24.25 15.45 6.74
C LEU A 22 25.26 14.96 5.68
N LEU A 23 24.81 14.24 4.67
CA LEU A 23 25.68 13.76 3.60
C LEU A 23 25.94 14.83 2.53
N LEU A 24 25.06 15.83 2.40
CA LEU A 24 25.12 16.82 1.32
C LEU A 24 26.45 17.57 1.22
N PRO A 25 27.03 18.11 2.32
CA PRO A 25 28.30 18.84 2.23
C PRO A 25 29.45 17.98 1.69
N TYR A 26 29.46 16.68 2.03
CA TYR A 26 30.49 15.74 1.62
C TYR A 26 30.35 15.26 0.18
N ILE A 27 29.10 15.17 -0.31
CA ILE A 27 28.80 14.88 -1.72
C ILE A 27 29.17 16.10 -2.58
N GLU A 28 28.80 17.32 -2.13
CA GLU A 28 29.01 18.56 -2.88
C GLU A 28 30.49 18.91 -3.05
N ASN A 29 31.30 18.69 -2.03
CA ASN A 29 32.74 18.98 -2.09
C ASN A 29 33.57 17.83 -2.64
N GLY A 30 32.95 16.71 -3.04
CA GLY A 30 33.61 15.55 -3.61
C GLY A 30 34.41 14.72 -2.60
N THR A 31 34.23 14.93 -1.29
CA THR A 31 34.90 14.11 -0.26
C THR A 31 34.43 12.67 -0.28
N ILE A 32 33.15 12.44 -0.63
CA ILE A 32 32.58 11.11 -0.75
C ILE A 32 31.92 10.90 -2.12
N ILE A 33 32.03 9.68 -2.63
CA ILE A 33 31.19 9.16 -3.70
C ILE A 33 30.12 8.31 -3.03
N LEU A 34 28.85 8.76 -3.11
CA LEU A 34 27.74 8.06 -2.49
C LEU A 34 27.17 7.00 -3.44
N ILE A 35 27.05 5.78 -2.95
CA ILE A 35 26.27 4.70 -3.58
C ILE A 35 25.13 4.35 -2.59
N GLY A 36 23.92 4.82 -2.85
CA GLY A 36 22.75 4.53 -2.04
C GLY A 36 21.91 3.43 -2.70
N LEU A 37 21.64 2.36 -1.96
CA LEU A 37 20.75 1.26 -2.39
C LEU A 37 19.40 1.43 -1.71
N THR A 38 18.32 1.18 -2.45
CA THR A 38 16.96 1.28 -1.92
C THR A 38 16.00 0.39 -2.70
N THR A 39 15.10 -0.28 -1.99
CA THR A 39 13.95 -0.99 -2.56
C THR A 39 12.74 -0.08 -2.75
N SER A 40 12.75 1.11 -2.14
CA SER A 40 11.65 2.07 -2.24
C SER A 40 11.85 3.05 -3.39
N ASN A 41 10.73 3.55 -3.96
CA ASN A 41 10.79 4.57 -5.01
C ASN A 41 11.60 5.80 -4.53
N PRO A 42 12.76 6.09 -5.14
CA PRO A 42 13.66 7.15 -4.70
C PRO A 42 13.04 8.54 -4.79
N TYR A 43 12.06 8.75 -5.67
CA TYR A 43 11.39 10.04 -5.82
C TYR A 43 10.55 10.43 -4.60
N HIS A 44 10.11 9.46 -3.80
CA HIS A 44 9.30 9.70 -2.60
C HIS A 44 10.10 9.65 -1.30
N LYS A 45 11.12 8.80 -1.24
CA LYS A 45 11.82 8.48 0.01
C LYS A 45 13.19 9.14 0.16
N ILE A 46 13.85 9.49 -0.95
CA ILE A 46 15.18 10.12 -0.91
C ILE A 46 15.03 11.63 -1.03
N ASN A 47 15.82 12.36 -0.23
CA ASN A 47 15.85 13.81 -0.27
C ASN A 47 16.11 14.33 -1.70
N PRO A 48 15.30 15.28 -2.21
CA PRO A 48 15.49 15.85 -3.54
C PRO A 48 16.88 16.42 -3.78
N ALA A 49 17.53 16.96 -2.73
CA ALA A 49 18.89 17.52 -2.83
C ALA A 49 19.94 16.43 -3.10
N ILE A 50 19.81 15.23 -2.49
CA ILE A 50 20.68 14.08 -2.81
C ILE A 50 20.40 13.58 -4.21
N ARG A 51 19.11 13.42 -4.56
CA ARG A 51 18.74 12.92 -5.91
C ARG A 51 19.26 13.81 -7.04
N SER A 52 19.28 15.11 -6.84
CA SER A 52 19.80 16.03 -7.87
C SER A 52 21.32 15.94 -8.07
N ARG A 53 22.03 15.30 -7.15
CA ARG A 53 23.49 15.13 -7.16
C ARG A 53 23.94 13.68 -7.43
N CYS A 54 22.98 12.76 -7.55
CA CYS A 54 23.23 11.35 -7.82
C CYS A 54 22.58 10.93 -9.13
N GLN A 55 23.21 9.99 -9.84
CA GLN A 55 22.57 9.29 -10.95
C GLN A 55 21.73 8.16 -10.40
N ILE A 56 20.48 8.04 -10.87
CA ILE A 56 19.58 6.95 -10.48
C ILE A 56 19.71 5.83 -11.51
N PHE A 57 19.95 4.62 -11.03
CA PHE A 57 19.95 3.39 -11.82
C PHE A 57 18.84 2.47 -11.28
N GLU A 58 17.97 2.04 -12.17
CA GLU A 58 16.95 1.05 -11.85
C GLU A 58 17.50 -0.35 -12.10
N LEU A 59 17.37 -1.22 -11.09
CA LEU A 59 17.71 -2.64 -11.21
C LEU A 59 16.41 -3.41 -11.39
N HIS A 60 16.37 -4.28 -12.38
CA HIS A 60 15.24 -5.16 -12.65
C HIS A 60 15.42 -6.50 -11.95
N GLU A 61 14.31 -7.19 -11.72
CA GLU A 61 14.31 -8.55 -11.21
C GLU A 61 15.12 -9.47 -12.12
N LEU A 62 15.85 -10.42 -11.50
CA LEU A 62 16.59 -11.41 -12.25
C LEU A 62 15.64 -12.37 -12.95
N THR A 63 15.92 -12.66 -14.21
CA THR A 63 15.19 -13.69 -14.95
C THR A 63 15.55 -15.08 -14.44
N LYS A 64 14.70 -16.07 -14.73
CA LYS A 64 15.00 -17.48 -14.43
C LYS A 64 16.37 -17.90 -14.97
N ASP A 65 16.69 -17.49 -16.19
CA ASP A 65 17.97 -17.79 -16.83
C ASP A 65 19.17 -17.15 -16.10
N ASP A 66 18.98 -15.95 -15.54
CA ASP A 66 20.02 -15.28 -14.78
C ASP A 66 20.27 -16.00 -13.45
N ILE A 67 19.20 -16.45 -12.78
CA ILE A 67 19.29 -17.29 -11.57
C ILE A 67 20.03 -18.59 -11.89
N VAL A 68 19.67 -19.30 -12.96
CA VAL A 68 20.37 -20.54 -13.36
C VAL A 68 21.84 -20.29 -13.62
N LYS A 69 22.22 -19.20 -14.29
CA LYS A 69 23.63 -18.82 -14.49
C LYS A 69 24.35 -18.57 -13.16
N GLY A 70 23.69 -17.86 -12.23
CA GLY A 70 24.24 -17.62 -10.90
C GLY A 70 24.45 -18.91 -10.11
N LEU A 71 23.48 -19.82 -10.15
CA LEU A 71 23.59 -21.14 -9.51
C LEU A 71 24.74 -21.97 -10.13
N LYS A 72 24.84 -22.01 -11.46
CA LYS A 72 25.98 -22.69 -12.17
C LYS A 72 27.34 -22.14 -11.75
N LYS A 73 27.45 -20.82 -11.58
CA LYS A 73 28.68 -20.19 -11.10
C LYS A 73 28.96 -20.56 -9.64
N ALA A 74 27.95 -20.59 -8.77
CA ALA A 74 28.12 -20.99 -7.38
C ALA A 74 28.55 -22.47 -7.24
N LEU A 75 28.11 -23.35 -8.15
CA LEU A 75 28.50 -24.75 -8.16
C LEU A 75 30.01 -24.97 -8.32
N GLU A 76 30.74 -24.00 -8.86
CA GLU A 76 32.21 -24.06 -8.97
C GLU A 76 32.90 -24.11 -7.58
N ASP A 77 32.24 -23.60 -6.55
CA ASP A 77 32.74 -23.58 -5.17
C ASP A 77 32.40 -24.86 -4.39
N PHE A 78 31.50 -25.72 -4.91
CA PHE A 78 31.08 -26.96 -4.27
C PHE A 78 31.85 -28.18 -4.84
N LYS A 79 32.36 -29.03 -3.96
CA LYS A 79 33.09 -30.21 -4.36
C LYS A 79 32.14 -31.41 -4.53
N ASP A 80 32.38 -32.18 -5.61
CA ASP A 80 31.76 -33.47 -5.86
C ASP A 80 30.21 -33.47 -5.90
N ILE A 81 29.60 -32.32 -6.28
CA ILE A 81 28.18 -32.17 -6.39
C ILE A 81 27.63 -32.74 -7.70
N LYS A 82 26.52 -33.49 -7.63
CA LYS A 82 25.76 -33.93 -8.79
C LYS A 82 24.36 -33.27 -8.73
N ILE A 83 24.08 -32.46 -9.72
CA ILE A 83 22.79 -31.79 -9.90
C ILE A 83 22.56 -31.67 -11.42
N ASP A 84 21.34 -31.97 -11.85
CA ASP A 84 20.94 -31.82 -13.24
C ASP A 84 20.35 -30.43 -13.56
N GLU A 85 20.23 -30.13 -14.82
CA GLU A 85 19.69 -28.84 -15.27
C GLU A 85 18.23 -28.66 -14.88
N GLU A 86 17.43 -29.72 -14.84
CA GLU A 86 16.03 -29.69 -14.45
C GLU A 86 15.89 -29.27 -12.97
N THR A 87 16.75 -29.74 -12.11
CA THR A 87 16.79 -29.37 -10.69
C THR A 87 17.23 -27.90 -10.50
N LEU A 88 18.23 -27.43 -11.27
CA LEU A 88 18.61 -26.00 -11.27
C LEU A 88 17.46 -25.11 -11.74
N ASP A 89 16.81 -25.50 -12.81
CA ASP A 89 15.60 -24.86 -13.33
C ASP A 89 14.46 -24.81 -12.31
N TYR A 90 14.30 -25.89 -11.54
CA TYR A 90 13.31 -25.97 -10.48
C TYR A 90 13.64 -25.01 -9.32
N ILE A 91 14.92 -24.97 -8.85
CA ILE A 91 15.39 -24.00 -7.86
C ILE A 91 15.16 -22.56 -8.35
N ALA A 92 15.52 -22.26 -9.60
CA ALA A 92 15.33 -20.94 -10.18
C ALA A 92 13.84 -20.55 -10.26
N THR A 93 12.96 -21.51 -10.56
CA THR A 93 11.51 -21.30 -10.55
C THR A 93 10.99 -20.99 -9.14
N LEU A 94 11.48 -21.71 -8.13
CA LEU A 94 11.12 -21.48 -6.73
C LEU A 94 11.62 -20.14 -6.21
N SER A 95 12.75 -19.65 -6.69
CA SER A 95 13.36 -18.41 -6.22
C SER A 95 12.65 -17.14 -6.71
N SER A 96 11.82 -17.24 -7.75
CA SER A 96 11.05 -16.10 -8.30
C SER A 96 11.90 -14.83 -8.53
N GLY A 97 13.16 -14.97 -8.97
CA GLY A 97 14.10 -13.87 -9.20
C GLY A 97 14.99 -13.52 -8.02
N ASP A 98 14.80 -14.13 -6.85
CA ASP A 98 15.67 -13.93 -5.67
C ASP A 98 16.88 -14.86 -5.70
N MET A 99 18.04 -14.29 -6.07
CA MET A 99 19.34 -15.01 -6.10
C MET A 99 19.78 -15.48 -4.70
N ARG A 100 19.52 -14.70 -3.66
CA ARG A 100 19.92 -15.05 -2.28
C ARG A 100 19.15 -16.28 -1.81
N PHE A 101 17.85 -16.31 -2.08
CA PHE A 101 17.02 -17.49 -1.80
C PHE A 101 17.49 -18.70 -2.59
N ALA A 102 17.75 -18.55 -3.90
CA ALA A 102 18.22 -19.64 -4.75
C ALA A 102 19.55 -20.25 -4.25
N LEU A 103 20.50 -19.39 -3.87
CA LEU A 103 21.79 -19.81 -3.33
C LEU A 103 21.66 -20.49 -1.96
N ASN A 104 20.85 -19.94 -1.07
CA ASN A 104 20.61 -20.55 0.23
C ASN A 104 19.95 -21.94 0.09
N LEU A 105 18.99 -22.09 -0.83
CA LEU A 105 18.32 -23.34 -1.08
C LEU A 105 19.31 -24.39 -1.64
N LEU A 106 20.19 -23.98 -2.57
CA LEU A 106 21.24 -24.82 -3.10
C LEU A 106 22.23 -25.26 -2.00
N GLU A 107 22.65 -24.32 -1.14
CA GLU A 107 23.57 -24.59 -0.02
C GLU A 107 22.97 -25.57 0.99
N VAL A 108 21.71 -25.36 1.39
CA VAL A 108 21.01 -26.29 2.29
C VAL A 108 20.88 -27.67 1.64
N ALA A 109 20.57 -27.74 0.34
CA ALA A 109 20.48 -28.98 -0.39
C ALA A 109 21.83 -29.72 -0.45
N TYR A 110 22.92 -28.97 -0.64
CA TYR A 110 24.27 -29.54 -0.63
C TYR A 110 24.62 -30.20 0.72
N TYR A 111 24.32 -29.52 1.84
CA TYR A 111 24.66 -30.05 3.18
C TYR A 111 23.68 -31.14 3.68
N SER A 112 22.47 -31.23 3.10
CA SER A 112 21.45 -32.21 3.52
C SER A 112 21.38 -33.46 2.65
N SER A 113 22.02 -33.46 1.49
CA SER A 113 22.07 -34.60 0.57
C SER A 113 23.51 -35.17 0.46
N ASP A 114 23.64 -36.43 0.13
CA ASP A 114 24.95 -37.08 -0.13
C ASP A 114 25.52 -36.64 -1.48
N ASN A 115 25.68 -35.33 -1.70
CA ASN A 115 26.16 -34.68 -2.92
C ASN A 115 25.36 -34.98 -4.20
N ASN A 116 24.17 -35.57 -4.08
CA ASN A 116 23.26 -35.86 -5.20
C ASN A 116 21.93 -35.12 -5.01
N ILE A 117 21.88 -33.91 -5.56
CA ILE A 117 20.72 -33.02 -5.42
C ILE A 117 19.78 -33.26 -6.59
N ASN A 118 18.53 -33.60 -6.27
CA ASN A 118 17.44 -33.77 -7.23
C ASN A 118 16.18 -33.02 -6.76
N ILE A 119 15.17 -32.94 -7.62
CA ILE A 119 13.93 -32.22 -7.34
C ILE A 119 13.24 -32.73 -6.06
N GLU A 120 13.28 -34.04 -5.77
CA GLU A 120 12.65 -34.61 -4.59
C GLU A 120 13.35 -34.17 -3.29
N GLU A 121 14.67 -34.03 -3.30
CA GLU A 121 15.42 -33.44 -2.18
C GLU A 121 15.08 -31.96 -1.98
N ILE A 122 14.98 -31.20 -3.06
CA ILE A 122 14.55 -29.78 -3.00
C ILE A 122 13.15 -29.66 -2.43
N LYS A 123 12.20 -30.52 -2.84
CA LYS A 123 10.83 -30.53 -2.29
C LYS A 123 10.78 -30.88 -0.80
N LYS A 124 11.66 -31.76 -0.30
CA LYS A 124 11.74 -32.07 1.14
C LYS A 124 12.24 -30.88 1.95
N ILE A 125 13.24 -30.16 1.42
CA ILE A 125 13.82 -28.98 2.09
C ILE A 125 12.83 -27.82 2.06
N ASN A 126 12.21 -27.59 0.91
CA ASN A 126 11.27 -26.51 0.70
C ASN A 126 9.83 -27.07 0.55
N SER A 127 9.23 -27.46 1.67
CA SER A 127 7.87 -27.99 1.72
C SER A 127 6.76 -26.92 1.49
N LYS A 128 7.12 -25.63 1.50
CA LYS A 128 6.21 -24.52 1.15
C LYS A 128 6.56 -24.02 -0.24
N PRO A 129 5.58 -23.88 -1.16
CA PRO A 129 5.82 -23.10 -2.38
C PRO A 129 6.25 -21.70 -1.97
N VAL A 130 7.38 -21.24 -2.48
CA VAL A 130 7.81 -19.84 -2.25
C VAL A 130 6.93 -18.95 -3.12
N PHE A 131 5.83 -18.50 -2.54
CA PHE A 131 5.05 -17.42 -3.08
C PHE A 131 5.65 -16.10 -2.56
N PHE A 132 6.42 -15.44 -3.43
CA PHE A 132 6.85 -14.03 -3.29
C PHE A 132 7.38 -13.60 -1.93
N HIS A 133 8.68 -13.74 -1.71
CA HIS A 133 9.39 -13.10 -0.59
C HIS A 133 9.81 -11.65 -0.89
N ASP A 134 9.24 -11.02 -1.90
CA ASP A 134 9.50 -9.61 -2.16
C ASP A 134 8.43 -8.75 -1.48
N LYS A 135 8.59 -8.53 -0.16
CA LYS A 135 7.73 -7.62 0.61
C LYS A 135 7.87 -6.16 0.18
N ASP A 136 8.92 -5.83 -0.56
CA ASP A 136 9.29 -4.45 -0.94
C ASP A 136 9.42 -4.26 -2.47
N GLY A 137 9.18 -5.29 -3.29
CA GLY A 137 9.31 -5.23 -4.74
C GLY A 137 8.04 -4.79 -5.49
N ASP A 138 8.19 -4.41 -6.76
CA ASP A 138 7.07 -3.97 -7.62
C ASP A 138 5.96 -5.03 -7.73
N GLY A 139 6.30 -6.32 -7.70
CA GLY A 139 5.33 -7.42 -7.70
C GLY A 139 4.40 -7.43 -6.48
N HIS A 140 4.88 -7.02 -5.31
CA HIS A 140 4.06 -6.92 -4.09
C HIS A 140 3.05 -5.78 -4.17
N TYR A 141 3.48 -4.60 -4.65
CA TYR A 141 2.58 -3.47 -4.88
C TYR A 141 1.51 -3.80 -5.93
N ASP A 142 1.85 -4.60 -6.94
CA ASP A 142 0.89 -5.05 -7.94
C ASP A 142 -0.17 -5.98 -7.35
N VAL A 143 0.18 -6.88 -6.43
CA VAL A 143 -0.78 -7.75 -5.73
C VAL A 143 -1.70 -6.94 -4.83
N LEU A 144 -1.19 -5.96 -4.08
CA LEU A 144 -1.99 -5.03 -3.29
C LEU A 144 -2.93 -4.18 -4.17
N SER A 145 -2.44 -3.73 -5.32
CA SER A 145 -3.24 -3.01 -6.31
C SER A 145 -4.33 -3.90 -6.92
N ALA A 146 -4.00 -5.16 -7.21
CA ALA A 146 -4.94 -6.13 -7.73
C ALA A 146 -6.04 -6.49 -6.72
N LEU A 147 -5.69 -6.64 -5.43
CA LEU A 147 -6.67 -6.81 -4.34
C LEU A 147 -7.64 -5.62 -4.30
N GLN A 148 -7.16 -4.39 -4.33
CA GLN A 148 -8.03 -3.21 -4.34
C GLN A 148 -8.90 -3.17 -5.60
N LYS A 149 -8.34 -3.42 -6.77
CA LYS A 149 -9.06 -3.37 -8.04
C LYS A 149 -10.14 -4.46 -8.14
N SER A 150 -9.87 -5.66 -7.64
CA SER A 150 -10.84 -6.76 -7.63
C SER A 150 -12.00 -6.48 -6.66
N ILE A 151 -11.73 -5.98 -5.44
CA ILE A 151 -12.77 -5.55 -4.51
C ILE A 151 -13.60 -4.40 -5.11
N ARG A 152 -12.95 -3.39 -5.71
CA ARG A 152 -13.60 -2.28 -6.42
C ARG A 152 -14.46 -2.78 -7.58
N GLY A 153 -13.98 -3.76 -8.32
CA GLY A 153 -14.68 -4.41 -9.42
C GLY A 153 -15.75 -5.42 -8.99
N SER A 154 -15.90 -5.65 -7.67
CA SER A 154 -16.86 -6.63 -7.12
C SER A 154 -16.61 -8.08 -7.58
N ASP A 155 -15.37 -8.42 -7.88
CA ASP A 155 -14.94 -9.78 -8.16
C ASP A 155 -14.48 -10.45 -6.86
N VAL A 156 -15.33 -11.29 -6.29
CA VAL A 156 -15.10 -11.96 -5.00
C VAL A 156 -13.95 -12.95 -5.10
N ASP A 157 -13.94 -13.77 -6.16
CA ASP A 157 -12.95 -14.84 -6.31
C ASP A 157 -11.55 -14.29 -6.55
N ALA A 158 -11.42 -13.28 -7.40
CA ALA A 158 -10.15 -12.58 -7.59
C ALA A 158 -9.70 -11.89 -6.31
N SER A 159 -10.62 -11.27 -5.53
CA SER A 159 -10.28 -10.63 -4.26
C SER A 159 -9.73 -11.63 -3.24
N LEU A 160 -10.35 -12.81 -3.14
CA LEU A 160 -9.87 -13.89 -2.28
C LEU A 160 -8.53 -14.45 -2.75
N HIS A 161 -8.33 -14.58 -4.06
CA HIS A 161 -7.05 -15.05 -4.61
C HIS A 161 -5.90 -14.10 -4.25
N TYR A 162 -6.06 -12.78 -4.46
CA TYR A 162 -5.02 -11.81 -4.11
C TYR A 162 -4.84 -11.66 -2.61
N LEU A 163 -5.91 -11.77 -1.81
CA LEU A 163 -5.80 -11.84 -0.35
C LEU A 163 -4.97 -13.05 0.08
N ALA A 164 -5.24 -14.24 -0.47
CA ALA A 164 -4.50 -15.45 -0.15
C ALA A 164 -3.00 -15.31 -0.46
N ARG A 165 -2.65 -14.70 -1.61
CA ARG A 165 -1.24 -14.42 -1.95
C ARG A 165 -0.55 -13.54 -0.91
N LEU A 166 -1.22 -12.50 -0.42
CA LEU A 166 -0.68 -11.60 0.61
C LEU A 166 -0.58 -12.28 1.98
N ILE A 167 -1.52 -13.16 2.32
CA ILE A 167 -1.48 -13.96 3.55
C ILE A 167 -0.32 -14.95 3.52
N GLU A 168 -0.11 -15.65 2.41
CA GLU A 168 1.04 -16.57 2.25
C GLU A 168 2.39 -15.83 2.28
N ALA A 169 2.42 -14.54 1.89
CA ALA A 169 3.58 -13.66 2.07
C ALA A 169 3.72 -13.12 3.51
N GLU A 170 2.81 -13.45 4.42
CA GLU A 170 2.77 -13.01 5.82
C GLU A 170 2.79 -11.48 6.00
N ASP A 171 2.30 -10.72 4.98
CA ASP A 171 2.27 -9.26 5.02
C ASP A 171 0.90 -8.73 5.49
N LEU A 172 0.59 -9.00 6.75
CA LEU A 172 -0.65 -8.55 7.38
C LEU A 172 -0.77 -7.03 7.45
N ASP A 173 0.33 -6.33 7.69
CA ASP A 173 0.34 -4.86 7.81
C ASP A 173 -0.14 -4.16 6.53
N SER A 174 0.33 -4.60 5.37
CA SER A 174 -0.10 -4.06 4.09
C SER A 174 -1.55 -4.41 3.78
N ILE A 175 -2.00 -5.64 4.12
CA ILE A 175 -3.41 -6.03 4.03
C ILE A 175 -4.27 -5.07 4.85
N TYR A 176 -3.94 -4.86 6.13
CA TYR A 176 -4.73 -4.02 7.04
C TYR A 176 -4.86 -2.58 6.54
N ARG A 177 -3.74 -1.98 6.12
CA ARG A 177 -3.74 -0.63 5.55
C ARG A 177 -4.58 -0.56 4.27
N ARG A 178 -4.45 -1.54 3.39
CA ARG A 178 -5.15 -1.56 2.11
C ARG A 178 -6.66 -1.73 2.31
N LEU A 179 -7.10 -2.66 3.14
CA LEU A 179 -8.52 -2.87 3.44
C LEU A 179 -9.15 -1.62 4.08
N SER A 180 -8.41 -0.94 4.98
CA SER A 180 -8.86 0.32 5.57
C SER A 180 -9.09 1.40 4.50
N VAL A 181 -8.16 1.56 3.56
CA VAL A 181 -8.32 2.53 2.46
C VAL A 181 -9.53 2.18 1.60
N ILE A 182 -9.66 0.93 1.16
CA ILE A 182 -10.77 0.48 0.29
C ILE A 182 -12.13 0.72 0.94
N ALA A 183 -12.23 0.48 2.27
CA ALA A 183 -13.49 0.67 3.00
C ALA A 183 -14.04 2.10 2.89
N TYR A 184 -13.17 3.10 2.95
CA TYR A 184 -13.57 4.51 2.92
C TYR A 184 -13.46 5.15 1.53
N GLU A 185 -12.53 4.70 0.68
CA GLU A 185 -12.33 5.23 -0.67
C GLU A 185 -13.32 4.64 -1.67
N ASP A 186 -13.47 3.31 -1.72
CA ASP A 186 -14.20 2.61 -2.77
C ASP A 186 -15.64 2.27 -2.39
N ILE A 187 -15.87 1.86 -1.13
CA ILE A 187 -17.21 1.49 -0.64
C ILE A 187 -17.89 2.71 -0.03
N GLY A 188 -17.23 3.41 0.89
CA GLY A 188 -17.62 4.69 1.44
C GLY A 188 -19.10 4.80 1.78
N MET A 189 -19.75 5.81 1.23
CA MET A 189 -21.15 6.14 1.53
C MET A 189 -22.18 5.14 0.96
N ALA A 190 -21.76 4.19 0.11
CA ALA A 190 -22.68 3.14 -0.33
C ALA A 190 -22.95 2.08 0.75
N ASN A 191 -22.01 1.87 1.68
CA ASN A 191 -22.18 1.05 2.88
C ASN A 191 -21.39 1.67 4.05
N PRO A 192 -21.92 2.71 4.73
CA PRO A 192 -21.20 3.42 5.80
C PRO A 192 -20.78 2.54 6.98
N GLY A 193 -21.46 1.41 7.18
CA GLY A 193 -21.13 0.45 8.24
C GLY A 193 -19.89 -0.42 7.94
N ILE A 194 -19.33 -0.37 6.74
CA ILE A 194 -18.20 -1.27 6.38
C ILE A 194 -16.92 -0.90 7.12
N GLY A 195 -16.64 0.39 7.32
CA GLY A 195 -15.42 0.85 7.99
C GLY A 195 -15.23 0.24 9.38
N PRO A 196 -16.21 0.39 10.31
CA PRO A 196 -16.14 -0.26 11.61
C PRO A 196 -15.99 -1.78 11.54
N ARG A 197 -16.64 -2.45 10.58
CA ARG A 197 -16.50 -3.92 10.40
C ARG A 197 -15.12 -4.33 9.90
N VAL A 198 -14.52 -3.55 9.01
CA VAL A 198 -13.12 -3.75 8.59
C VAL A 198 -12.19 -3.62 9.78
N MET A 199 -12.34 -2.58 10.60
CA MET A 199 -11.52 -2.41 11.80
C MET A 199 -11.70 -3.56 12.81
N ALA A 200 -12.92 -4.05 12.99
CA ALA A 200 -13.19 -5.21 13.85
C ALA A 200 -12.53 -6.49 13.30
N ALA A 201 -12.56 -6.72 11.99
CA ALA A 201 -11.90 -7.86 11.36
C ALA A 201 -10.37 -7.79 11.47
N ILE A 202 -9.80 -6.59 11.29
CA ILE A 202 -8.36 -6.34 11.49
C ILE A 202 -7.97 -6.66 12.93
N HIS A 203 -8.69 -6.12 13.91
CA HIS A 203 -8.42 -6.36 15.32
C HIS A 203 -8.55 -7.86 15.69
N ALA A 204 -9.56 -8.54 15.18
CA ALA A 204 -9.69 -9.98 15.37
C ALA A 204 -8.48 -10.74 14.76
N SER A 205 -8.01 -10.32 13.59
CA SER A 205 -6.84 -10.92 12.92
C SER A 205 -5.55 -10.71 13.71
N GLU A 206 -5.37 -9.52 14.31
CA GLU A 206 -4.23 -9.21 15.19
C GLU A 206 -4.24 -10.07 16.47
N LEU A 207 -5.43 -10.30 17.04
CA LEU A 207 -5.56 -11.10 18.26
C LEU A 207 -5.24 -12.56 18.05
N VAL A 208 -5.64 -13.15 16.92
CA VAL A 208 -5.46 -14.58 16.69
C VAL A 208 -4.16 -14.91 15.96
N GLY A 209 -3.65 -14.01 15.14
CA GLY A 209 -2.44 -14.23 14.33
C GLY A 209 -2.65 -15.28 13.23
N LEU A 210 -1.57 -15.57 12.48
CA LEU A 210 -1.57 -16.65 11.49
C LEU A 210 -1.40 -18.00 12.19
N PRO A 211 -2.06 -19.06 11.68
CA PRO A 211 -2.84 -19.11 10.44
C PRO A 211 -4.31 -18.68 10.56
N GLU A 212 -4.85 -18.44 11.75
CA GLU A 212 -6.28 -18.16 11.98
C GLU A 212 -6.73 -16.79 11.47
N ALA A 213 -5.84 -15.80 11.36
CA ALA A 213 -6.13 -14.46 10.84
C ALA A 213 -6.79 -14.48 9.45
N ARG A 214 -6.57 -15.55 8.66
CA ARG A 214 -7.23 -15.73 7.36
C ARG A 214 -8.76 -15.79 7.45
N ILE A 215 -9.33 -16.22 8.60
CA ILE A 215 -10.77 -16.37 8.76
C ILE A 215 -11.50 -15.03 8.79
N PRO A 216 -11.19 -14.09 9.72
CA PRO A 216 -11.80 -12.77 9.71
C PRO A 216 -11.44 -11.95 8.47
N LEU A 217 -10.22 -12.09 7.92
CA LEU A 217 -9.82 -11.42 6.69
C LEU A 217 -10.60 -11.93 5.47
N GLY A 218 -10.78 -13.23 5.33
CA GLY A 218 -11.58 -13.81 4.24
C GLY A 218 -13.03 -13.33 4.29
N GLN A 219 -13.65 -13.36 5.46
CA GLN A 219 -15.02 -12.89 5.64
C GLN A 219 -15.19 -11.41 5.25
N ILE A 220 -14.31 -10.54 5.76
CA ILE A 220 -14.46 -9.11 5.49
C ILE A 220 -14.19 -8.78 4.01
N VAL A 221 -13.25 -9.44 3.35
CA VAL A 221 -12.98 -9.23 1.92
C VAL A 221 -14.17 -9.65 1.06
N VAL A 222 -14.85 -10.76 1.40
CA VAL A 222 -16.09 -11.16 0.73
C VAL A 222 -17.17 -10.09 0.90
N GLU A 223 -17.39 -9.60 2.12
CA GLU A 223 -18.36 -8.54 2.40
C GLU A 223 -18.03 -7.25 1.63
N MET A 224 -16.77 -6.86 1.60
CA MET A 224 -16.31 -5.68 0.86
C MET A 224 -16.50 -5.83 -0.66
N ALA A 225 -16.19 -6.99 -1.21
CA ALA A 225 -16.38 -7.26 -2.65
C ALA A 225 -17.86 -7.23 -3.03
N LEU A 226 -18.75 -7.78 -2.19
CA LEU A 226 -20.20 -7.79 -2.40
C LEU A 226 -20.88 -6.44 -2.10
N SER A 227 -20.23 -5.54 -1.36
CA SER A 227 -20.79 -4.24 -1.03
C SER A 227 -20.97 -3.36 -2.28
N PRO A 228 -22.01 -2.53 -2.37
CA PRO A 228 -22.08 -1.47 -3.37
C PRO A 228 -20.92 -0.50 -3.20
N LYS A 229 -20.55 0.20 -4.26
CA LYS A 229 -19.36 1.05 -4.31
C LYS A 229 -19.73 2.53 -4.47
N SER A 230 -19.08 3.39 -3.68
CA SER A 230 -19.18 4.84 -3.85
C SER A 230 -17.92 5.54 -3.35
N ASN A 231 -17.30 6.30 -4.22
CA ASN A 231 -16.19 7.18 -3.87
C ASN A 231 -16.64 8.66 -3.76
N SER A 232 -17.93 8.92 -3.57
CA SER A 232 -18.51 10.28 -3.55
C SER A 232 -17.87 11.17 -2.48
N SER A 233 -17.65 10.66 -1.26
CA SER A 233 -17.04 11.41 -0.16
C SER A 233 -15.56 11.73 -0.40
N HIS A 234 -14.80 10.78 -0.94
CA HIS A 234 -13.41 10.97 -1.32
C HIS A 234 -13.27 12.06 -2.40
N LEU A 235 -14.01 11.93 -3.49
CA LEU A 235 -14.01 12.92 -4.57
C LEU A 235 -14.46 14.32 -4.10
N ALA A 236 -15.40 14.40 -3.14
CA ALA A 236 -15.86 15.65 -2.57
C ALA A 236 -14.74 16.38 -1.82
N LEU A 237 -13.98 15.65 -1.00
CA LEU A 237 -12.84 16.21 -0.27
C LEU A 237 -11.72 16.62 -1.23
N ASP A 238 -11.41 15.80 -2.22
CA ASP A 238 -10.40 16.12 -3.23
C ASP A 238 -10.75 17.39 -4.02
N ALA A 239 -12.01 17.57 -4.39
CA ALA A 239 -12.49 18.76 -5.05
C ALA A 239 -12.30 20.01 -4.17
N ALA A 240 -12.59 19.91 -2.87
CA ALA A 240 -12.36 20.99 -1.92
C ALA A 240 -10.87 21.31 -1.75
N ILE A 241 -10.02 20.30 -1.62
CA ILE A 241 -8.55 20.45 -1.54
C ILE A 241 -8.01 21.13 -2.81
N ASN A 242 -8.50 20.73 -3.97
CA ASN A 242 -8.07 21.29 -5.24
C ASN A 242 -8.48 22.77 -5.39
N ASP A 243 -9.65 23.17 -4.90
CA ASP A 243 -10.04 24.59 -4.85
C ASP A 243 -9.09 25.39 -3.96
N ILE A 244 -8.76 24.90 -2.77
CA ILE A 244 -7.80 25.53 -1.85
C ILE A 244 -6.43 25.70 -2.52
N ARG A 245 -5.91 24.64 -3.17
CA ARG A 245 -4.63 24.65 -3.87
C ARG A 245 -4.59 25.65 -5.03
N ARG A 246 -5.75 25.98 -5.62
CA ARG A 246 -5.92 27.00 -6.66
C ARG A 246 -6.11 28.42 -6.10
N GLY A 247 -6.02 28.59 -4.77
CA GLY A 247 -6.20 29.88 -4.10
C GLY A 247 -7.66 30.24 -3.78
N ASN A 248 -8.62 29.35 -4.02
CA ASN A 248 -10.04 29.57 -3.72
C ASN A 248 -10.37 29.22 -2.26
N THR A 249 -9.68 29.86 -1.31
CA THR A 249 -9.90 29.59 0.13
C THR A 249 -11.08 30.42 0.69
N GLY A 250 -11.10 31.71 0.38
CA GLY A 250 -12.04 32.67 0.96
C GLY A 250 -11.86 32.89 2.47
N ASN A 251 -12.48 33.92 3.00
CA ASN A 251 -12.51 34.19 4.44
C ASN A 251 -13.69 33.45 5.10
N VAL A 252 -13.48 33.00 6.34
CA VAL A 252 -14.57 32.44 7.16
C VAL A 252 -15.66 33.50 7.33
N PRO A 253 -16.93 33.19 7.08
CA PRO A 253 -18.05 34.12 7.27
C PRO A 253 -18.11 34.63 8.72
N ASP A 254 -18.43 35.92 8.88
CA ASP A 254 -18.38 36.58 10.20
C ASP A 254 -19.34 35.94 11.21
N ASN A 255 -20.50 35.49 10.75
CA ASN A 255 -21.50 34.83 11.58
C ASN A 255 -21.07 33.50 12.20
N ILE A 256 -20.05 32.81 11.66
CA ILE A 256 -19.55 31.54 12.19
C ILE A 256 -18.13 31.62 12.77
N LYS A 257 -17.57 32.82 12.93
CA LYS A 257 -16.32 33.01 13.67
C LYS A 257 -16.51 32.66 15.15
N THR A 258 -15.45 32.21 15.80
CA THR A 258 -15.46 31.68 17.19
C THR A 258 -16.16 32.62 18.20
N THR A 259 -16.07 33.92 18.03
CA THR A 259 -16.60 34.93 18.95
C THR A 259 -17.81 35.68 18.37
N SER A 260 -18.43 35.17 17.33
CA SER A 260 -19.53 35.87 16.66
C SER A 260 -20.81 35.83 17.49
N PRO A 261 -21.42 36.98 17.80
CA PRO A 261 -22.74 37.03 18.44
C PRO A 261 -23.87 36.68 17.44
N ASP A 262 -23.59 36.69 16.15
CA ASP A 262 -24.60 36.48 15.08
C ASP A 262 -24.73 34.98 14.70
N TYR A 263 -24.04 34.08 15.38
CA TYR A 263 -24.18 32.66 15.12
C TYR A 263 -25.52 32.13 15.60
N LEU A 264 -26.30 31.61 14.69
CA LEU A 264 -27.57 30.94 14.99
C LEU A 264 -27.29 29.48 15.35
N TYR A 265 -27.42 29.14 16.63
CA TYR A 265 -27.18 27.79 17.10
C TYR A 265 -28.34 26.85 16.72
N PRO A 266 -28.14 25.85 15.83
CA PRO A 266 -29.25 25.06 15.26
C PRO A 266 -30.13 24.37 16.28
N HIS A 267 -29.56 23.88 17.41
CA HIS A 267 -30.35 23.20 18.48
C HIS A 267 -31.33 24.12 19.23
N ASN A 268 -31.27 25.44 19.02
CA ASN A 268 -32.26 26.37 19.55
C ASN A 268 -33.46 26.54 18.62
N TYR A 269 -33.48 25.86 17.48
CA TYR A 269 -34.52 25.98 16.45
C TYR A 269 -35.24 24.66 16.22
N PRO A 270 -36.49 24.68 15.71
CA PRO A 270 -37.23 23.45 15.38
C PRO A 270 -36.42 22.55 14.46
N ASN A 271 -36.44 21.25 14.75
CA ASN A 271 -35.74 20.19 14.02
C ASN A 271 -34.21 20.35 13.99
N ASP A 272 -33.62 21.07 14.96
CA ASP A 272 -32.19 21.32 15.06
C ASP A 272 -31.59 21.91 13.78
N TRP A 273 -32.38 22.74 13.07
CA TRP A 273 -31.97 23.34 11.81
C TRP A 273 -32.38 24.81 11.71
N VAL A 274 -31.46 25.63 11.18
CA VAL A 274 -31.74 27.04 10.86
C VAL A 274 -30.97 27.44 9.59
N LYS A 275 -31.63 28.25 8.78
CA LYS A 275 -31.02 28.76 7.54
C LYS A 275 -29.99 29.83 7.85
N GLN A 276 -28.73 29.53 7.65
CA GLN A 276 -27.64 30.50 7.72
C GLN A 276 -26.52 30.13 6.70
N ASN A 277 -25.62 31.05 6.44
CA ASN A 277 -24.51 30.80 5.52
C ASN A 277 -23.29 30.26 6.27
N TYR A 278 -22.73 29.18 5.74
CA TYR A 278 -21.52 28.54 6.26
C TYR A 278 -20.34 28.65 5.29
N MET A 279 -20.58 29.01 4.02
CA MET A 279 -19.53 29.07 3.00
C MET A 279 -18.93 30.48 2.90
N PRO A 280 -17.61 30.59 2.61
CA PRO A 280 -17.00 31.83 2.22
C PRO A 280 -17.76 32.49 1.06
N LYS A 281 -17.78 33.84 1.03
CA LYS A 281 -18.56 34.61 0.03
C LYS A 281 -18.27 34.21 -1.42
N ASN A 282 -17.00 33.95 -1.73
CA ASN A 282 -16.56 33.51 -3.06
C ASN A 282 -16.91 32.06 -3.41
N LEU A 283 -17.39 31.28 -2.45
CA LEU A 283 -17.75 29.87 -2.61
C LEU A 283 -19.24 29.60 -2.38
N ILE A 284 -20.05 30.64 -2.20
CA ILE A 284 -21.50 30.48 -2.03
C ILE A 284 -22.07 29.76 -3.26
N GLY A 285 -22.85 28.70 -3.02
CA GLY A 285 -23.44 27.87 -4.08
C GLY A 285 -22.54 26.77 -4.61
N LYS A 286 -21.28 26.71 -4.22
CA LYS A 286 -20.38 25.60 -4.57
C LYS A 286 -20.87 24.31 -3.91
N LYS A 287 -20.89 23.22 -4.68
CA LYS A 287 -21.19 21.88 -4.22
C LYS A 287 -19.98 20.97 -4.44
N TYR A 288 -19.45 20.40 -3.37
CA TYR A 288 -18.38 19.41 -3.44
C TYR A 288 -18.93 17.98 -3.40
N TYR A 289 -19.83 17.71 -2.46
CA TYR A 289 -20.47 16.41 -2.36
C TYR A 289 -21.60 16.25 -3.37
N ILE A 290 -21.45 15.23 -4.22
CA ILE A 290 -22.42 14.82 -5.21
C ILE A 290 -22.76 13.36 -4.92
N PRO A 291 -23.94 13.05 -4.36
CA PRO A 291 -24.34 11.69 -4.02
C PRO A 291 -24.44 10.83 -5.29
N LYS A 292 -24.03 9.57 -5.16
CA LYS A 292 -24.20 8.59 -6.23
C LYS A 292 -25.58 7.92 -6.17
N ASP A 293 -25.93 7.28 -7.28
CA ASP A 293 -27.22 6.60 -7.45
C ASP A 293 -27.21 5.21 -6.79
N ASN A 294 -27.04 5.17 -5.44
CA ASN A 294 -27.22 3.97 -4.64
C ASN A 294 -28.28 4.19 -3.56
N LYS A 295 -28.80 3.10 -3.01
CA LYS A 295 -29.92 3.13 -2.04
C LYS A 295 -29.62 3.98 -0.80
N VAL A 296 -28.40 3.90 -0.27
CA VAL A 296 -28.03 4.57 0.99
C VAL A 296 -27.87 6.07 0.77
N GLU A 297 -27.09 6.48 -0.24
CA GLU A 297 -26.89 7.89 -0.54
C GLU A 297 -28.17 8.59 -0.96
N LYS A 298 -29.04 7.92 -1.75
CA LYS A 298 -30.38 8.44 -2.07
C LYS A 298 -31.20 8.70 -0.82
N SER A 299 -31.22 7.73 0.10
CA SER A 299 -31.98 7.86 1.34
C SER A 299 -31.47 9.01 2.22
N LEU A 300 -30.15 9.09 2.40
CA LEU A 300 -29.52 10.16 3.17
C LEU A 300 -29.72 11.54 2.53
N ASN A 301 -29.57 11.63 1.21
CA ASN A 301 -29.78 12.90 0.50
C ASN A 301 -31.24 13.36 0.58
N LYS A 302 -32.20 12.45 0.43
CA LYS A 302 -33.63 12.76 0.60
C LYS A 302 -33.90 13.28 2.00
N LEU A 303 -33.42 12.59 3.04
CA LEU A 303 -33.57 13.04 4.44
C LEU A 303 -32.94 14.43 4.64
N HIS A 304 -31.73 14.65 4.12
CA HIS A 304 -31.04 15.94 4.21
C HIS A 304 -31.82 17.07 3.51
N GLU A 305 -32.40 16.79 2.33
CA GLU A 305 -33.25 17.78 1.64
C GLU A 305 -34.53 18.08 2.40
N GLU A 306 -35.18 17.05 2.98
CA GLU A 306 -36.35 17.20 3.82
C GLU A 306 -36.04 18.06 5.06
N MET A 307 -34.95 17.80 5.79
CA MET A 307 -34.50 18.59 6.94
C MET A 307 -34.28 20.07 6.60
N ARG A 308 -33.86 20.39 5.39
CA ARG A 308 -33.61 21.75 4.92
C ARG A 308 -34.83 22.41 4.30
N SER A 309 -35.91 21.69 4.15
CA SER A 309 -37.17 22.25 3.63
C SER A 309 -37.96 22.89 4.76
N GLU A 310 -38.68 24.00 4.46
CA GLU A 310 -39.59 24.64 5.40
C GLU A 310 -40.83 23.77 5.75
N LYS A 311 -40.96 22.61 5.08
CA LYS A 311 -42.05 21.64 5.26
C LYS A 311 -41.71 20.51 6.24
N TRP A 312 -40.52 20.49 6.80
CA TRP A 312 -40.16 19.52 7.82
C TRP A 312 -40.90 19.86 9.12
N LYS A 313 -41.95 19.11 9.41
CA LYS A 313 -42.72 19.19 10.64
C LYS A 313 -42.59 17.91 11.44
#